data_6ae3e820fb21c2671d76e4d913dff216
#
_entry.id   6ae3e820fb21c2671d76e4d913dff216
#
_cell.length_a   1.000
_cell.length_b   1.000
_cell.length_c   1.000
_cell.angle_alpha   90.00
_cell.angle_beta   90.00
_cell.angle_gamma   90.00
#
_symmetry.space_group_name_H-M   'P 1'
#
loop_
_entity.id
_entity.type
_entity.pdbx_description
1 polymer ?
#
loop_
_entity_poly.entity_id
_entity_poly.type
_entity_poly.pdbx_seq_one_letter_code
_entity_poly.pdbx_strand_id
1 'polypeptide(L)'
;EYFFKEPEFRQLLDDQLHRISDLERIISKVAVGRVSPREVVQLKNALEAIKPIKVACQHATNEALKRVGEQLNVCETLKDRIAREIQPDPPQLVNKGDVIADGFNAELDDLRAISRHGKDYLLKIQEREIEKTGISSLKVGYNNVFGYYLEVRNTFKDKVPEEWIRKQTLAQAERYITQELKEYEEKILGADEKILVLEAQLFNELIAAMQEYIPQIQINANLIARMDYLLSFAKTSDENRYVRPIVDDSEVLDIKQGRHPVIETQLPLGERYVPNDVLLDTEKQQIMMITGPNMAGKSALLRQTALIVLLAQVGCFVPAESARVGLVDKIFTRVGASDNISLGESTFMVEMTEAANILNNVSPRSLVLFYEL
;
A
#
# COMPACT_ATOMS: atom_id res chain seq x y z
N GLU A 1 -2.92 -20.44 -16.79
CA GLU A 1 -2.52 -21.87 -16.86
C GLU A 1 -1.16 -22.14 -16.24
N TYR A 2 -0.14 -21.34 -16.53
CA TYR A 2 1.20 -21.58 -15.99
C TYR A 2 1.20 -21.69 -14.46
N PHE A 3 0.51 -20.81 -13.77
CA PHE A 3 0.40 -20.82 -12.30
C PHE A 3 -0.36 -22.03 -11.72
N PHE A 4 -1.11 -22.75 -12.54
CA PHE A 4 -1.69 -24.03 -12.13
C PHE A 4 -0.68 -25.18 -12.23
N LYS A 5 0.16 -25.17 -13.26
CA LYS A 5 1.10 -26.25 -13.55
C LYS A 5 2.37 -26.15 -12.71
N GLU A 6 2.72 -24.93 -12.25
CA GLU A 6 3.96 -24.63 -11.53
C GLU A 6 3.65 -24.10 -10.11
N PRO A 7 3.31 -24.97 -9.16
CA PRO A 7 2.93 -24.54 -7.81
C PRO A 7 4.07 -23.86 -7.04
N GLU A 8 5.33 -24.23 -7.28
CA GLU A 8 6.50 -23.59 -6.66
C GLU A 8 6.65 -22.14 -7.12
N PHE A 9 6.47 -21.89 -8.42
CA PHE A 9 6.47 -20.53 -8.96
C PHE A 9 5.31 -19.70 -8.37
N ARG A 10 4.12 -20.30 -8.29
CA ARG A 10 2.94 -19.66 -7.70
C ARG A 10 3.18 -19.25 -6.25
N GLN A 11 3.75 -20.14 -5.44
CA GLN A 11 4.04 -19.89 -4.03
C GLN A 11 5.11 -18.80 -3.88
N LEU A 12 6.22 -18.89 -4.63
CA LEU A 12 7.26 -17.87 -4.62
C LEU A 12 6.69 -16.49 -4.95
N LEU A 13 5.87 -16.40 -6.01
CA LEU A 13 5.26 -15.15 -6.42
C LEU A 13 4.36 -14.58 -5.32
N ASP A 14 3.54 -15.41 -4.71
CA ASP A 14 2.66 -15.03 -3.61
C ASP A 14 3.43 -14.47 -2.41
N ASP A 15 4.45 -15.18 -1.98
CA ASP A 15 5.30 -14.77 -0.85
C ASP A 15 6.00 -13.43 -1.10
N GLN A 16 6.45 -13.18 -2.33
CA GLN A 16 7.13 -11.93 -2.65
C GLN A 16 6.15 -10.76 -2.84
N LEU A 17 4.98 -11.00 -3.44
CA LEU A 17 3.96 -9.96 -3.62
C LEU A 17 3.48 -9.37 -2.29
N HIS A 18 3.35 -10.18 -1.25
CA HIS A 18 3.01 -9.70 0.10
C HIS A 18 4.05 -8.72 0.71
N ARG A 19 5.29 -8.72 0.19
CA ARG A 19 6.37 -7.82 0.62
C ARG A 19 6.44 -6.54 -0.21
N ILE A 20 5.71 -6.48 -1.33
CA ILE A 20 5.71 -5.34 -2.24
C ILE A 20 4.57 -4.41 -1.86
N SER A 21 4.92 -3.19 -1.49
CA SER A 21 3.96 -2.10 -1.24
C SER A 21 3.53 -1.44 -2.54
N ASP A 22 2.57 -0.51 -2.45
CA ASP A 22 2.08 0.29 -3.59
C ASP A 22 3.19 1.18 -4.18
N LEU A 23 3.88 0.64 -5.18
CA LEU A 23 4.99 1.30 -5.87
C LEU A 23 4.56 2.57 -6.60
N GLU A 24 3.38 2.59 -7.22
CA GLU A 24 2.88 3.75 -7.96
C GLU A 24 2.65 4.94 -7.02
N ARG A 25 2.06 4.68 -5.86
CA ARG A 25 1.83 5.70 -4.84
C ARG A 25 3.15 6.25 -4.29
N ILE A 26 4.12 5.39 -4.03
CA ILE A 26 5.42 5.82 -3.51
C ILE A 26 6.16 6.66 -4.54
N ILE A 27 6.21 6.20 -5.79
CA ILE A 27 6.96 6.91 -6.82
C ILE A 27 6.31 8.24 -7.22
N SER A 28 4.99 8.34 -7.15
CA SER A 28 4.27 9.60 -7.33
C SER A 28 4.66 10.64 -6.28
N LYS A 29 4.90 10.22 -5.04
CA LYS A 29 5.39 11.09 -3.97
C LYS A 29 6.86 11.49 -4.17
N VAL A 30 7.69 10.58 -4.68
CA VAL A 30 9.09 10.89 -5.06
C VAL A 30 9.12 11.98 -6.12
N ALA A 31 8.27 11.88 -7.15
CA ALA A 31 8.20 12.86 -8.24
C ALA A 31 7.90 14.29 -7.75
N VAL A 32 7.13 14.44 -6.68
CA VAL A 32 6.78 15.73 -6.08
C VAL A 32 7.57 16.07 -4.81
N GLY A 33 8.58 15.28 -4.46
CA GLY A 33 9.43 15.49 -3.28
C GLY A 33 8.70 15.34 -1.92
N ARG A 34 7.62 14.55 -1.85
CA ARG A 34 6.78 14.39 -0.64
C ARG A 34 6.83 12.97 -0.05
N VAL A 35 7.79 12.16 -0.48
CA VAL A 35 7.98 10.81 0.06
C VAL A 35 8.56 10.89 1.47
N SER A 36 8.09 10.05 2.38
CA SER A 36 8.60 9.95 3.75
C SER A 36 9.78 8.96 3.84
N PRO A 37 10.64 9.07 4.87
CA PRO A 37 11.74 8.13 5.08
C PRO A 37 11.28 6.65 5.14
N ARG A 38 10.17 6.37 5.79
CA ARG A 38 9.59 5.01 5.85
C ARG A 38 9.17 4.50 4.48
N GLU A 39 8.58 5.36 3.64
CA GLU A 39 8.19 4.98 2.27
C GLU A 39 9.41 4.72 1.39
N VAL A 40 10.53 5.40 1.61
CA VAL A 40 11.81 5.11 0.94
C VAL A 40 12.32 3.72 1.31
N VAL A 41 12.26 3.35 2.59
CA VAL A 41 12.62 1.99 3.04
C VAL A 41 11.64 0.94 2.48
N GLN A 42 10.34 1.24 2.42
CA GLN A 42 9.35 0.37 1.77
C GLN A 42 9.68 0.14 0.29
N LEU A 43 10.10 1.17 -0.44
CA LEU A 43 10.56 1.04 -1.82
C LEU A 43 11.79 0.11 -1.92
N LYS A 44 12.78 0.27 -1.06
CA LYS A 44 13.94 -0.61 -1.01
C LYS A 44 13.51 -2.08 -0.81
N ASN A 45 12.65 -2.34 0.15
CA ASN A 45 12.15 -3.69 0.45
C ASN A 45 11.37 -4.29 -0.72
N ALA A 46 10.59 -3.48 -1.43
CA ALA A 46 9.89 -3.89 -2.64
C ALA A 46 10.85 -4.26 -3.77
N LEU A 47 11.90 -3.46 -4.00
CA LEU A 47 12.94 -3.77 -4.98
C LEU A 47 13.70 -5.06 -4.65
N GLU A 48 13.95 -5.34 -3.37
CA GLU A 48 14.50 -6.62 -2.91
C GLU A 48 13.57 -7.80 -3.23
N ALA A 49 12.25 -7.64 -3.02
CA ALA A 49 11.26 -8.67 -3.31
C ALA A 49 11.06 -8.92 -4.82
N ILE A 50 11.33 -7.93 -5.67
CA ILE A 50 11.28 -8.08 -7.14
C ILE A 50 12.40 -9.00 -7.66
N LYS A 51 13.54 -9.05 -6.99
CA LYS A 51 14.70 -9.83 -7.46
C LYS A 51 14.39 -11.32 -7.65
N PRO A 52 13.87 -12.06 -6.66
CA PRO A 52 13.52 -13.48 -6.84
C PRO A 52 12.41 -13.66 -7.88
N ILE A 53 11.45 -12.74 -8.01
CA ILE A 53 10.41 -12.79 -9.04
C ILE A 53 11.06 -12.70 -10.44
N LYS A 54 11.97 -11.75 -10.64
CA LYS A 54 12.71 -11.59 -11.90
C LYS A 54 13.43 -12.89 -12.28
N VAL A 55 14.18 -13.47 -11.34
CA VAL A 55 14.94 -14.71 -11.59
C VAL A 55 13.98 -15.86 -11.94
N ALA A 56 12.89 -16.04 -11.20
CA ALA A 56 11.90 -17.08 -11.46
C ALA A 56 11.24 -16.90 -12.86
N CYS A 57 10.91 -15.66 -13.23
CA CYS A 57 10.37 -15.34 -14.55
C CYS A 57 11.36 -15.65 -15.69
N GLN A 58 12.63 -15.37 -15.52
CA GLN A 58 13.67 -15.65 -16.52
C GLN A 58 13.87 -17.17 -16.76
N HIS A 59 13.67 -17.98 -15.74
CA HIS A 59 13.77 -19.45 -15.83
C HIS A 59 12.45 -20.13 -16.20
N ALA A 60 11.35 -19.37 -16.32
CA ALA A 60 10.06 -19.92 -16.68
C ALA A 60 10.08 -20.50 -18.10
N THR A 61 9.29 -21.56 -18.35
CA THR A 61 9.11 -22.12 -19.69
C THR A 61 8.20 -21.28 -20.57
N ASN A 62 7.44 -20.35 -19.98
CA ASN A 62 6.50 -19.48 -20.67
C ASN A 62 7.19 -18.20 -21.17
N GLU A 63 7.14 -17.97 -22.49
CA GLU A 63 7.79 -16.82 -23.14
C GLU A 63 7.27 -15.44 -22.65
N ALA A 64 6.00 -15.34 -22.27
CA ALA A 64 5.47 -14.08 -21.75
C ALA A 64 6.08 -13.77 -20.36
N LEU A 65 6.27 -14.78 -19.51
CA LEU A 65 6.94 -14.61 -18.22
C LEU A 65 8.44 -14.30 -18.40
N LYS A 66 9.13 -14.91 -19.35
CA LYS A 66 10.53 -14.55 -19.66
C LYS A 66 10.65 -13.07 -20.01
N ARG A 67 9.76 -12.56 -20.87
CA ARG A 67 9.72 -11.12 -21.23
C ARG A 67 9.45 -10.23 -20.00
N VAL A 68 8.59 -10.65 -19.08
CA VAL A 68 8.39 -9.95 -17.80
C VAL A 68 9.70 -9.93 -17.01
N GLY A 69 10.39 -11.07 -16.90
CA GLY A 69 11.68 -11.17 -16.21
C GLY A 69 12.79 -10.30 -16.85
N GLU A 70 12.79 -10.15 -18.18
CA GLU A 70 13.72 -9.26 -18.88
C GLU A 70 13.44 -7.78 -18.58
N GLN A 71 12.17 -7.39 -18.53
CA GLN A 71 11.75 -6.01 -18.31
C GLN A 71 11.81 -5.55 -16.86
N LEU A 72 11.67 -6.48 -15.88
CA LEU A 72 11.81 -6.16 -14.47
C LEU A 72 13.21 -5.64 -14.16
N ASN A 73 13.30 -4.49 -13.50
CA ASN A 73 14.55 -3.86 -13.11
C ASN A 73 14.64 -3.79 -11.57
N VAL A 74 15.63 -4.43 -11.01
CA VAL A 74 15.85 -4.47 -9.55
C VAL A 74 16.39 -3.15 -9.00
N CYS A 75 16.86 -2.23 -9.87
CA CYS A 75 17.44 -0.94 -9.50
C CYS A 75 18.51 -1.09 -8.39
N GLU A 76 19.45 -2.04 -8.56
CA GLU A 76 20.44 -2.41 -7.54
C GLU A 76 21.16 -1.19 -6.95
N THR A 77 21.63 -0.27 -7.80
CA THR A 77 22.33 0.94 -7.36
C THR A 77 21.48 1.80 -6.43
N LEU A 78 20.20 1.99 -6.77
CA LEU A 78 19.27 2.75 -5.93
C LEU A 78 19.00 2.02 -4.62
N LYS A 79 18.73 0.72 -4.69
CA LYS A 79 18.46 -0.13 -3.52
C LYS A 79 19.63 -0.07 -2.53
N ASP A 80 20.88 -0.25 -3.02
CA ASP A 80 22.08 -0.23 -2.20
C ASP A 80 22.36 1.17 -1.64
N ARG A 81 22.05 2.22 -2.42
CA ARG A 81 22.13 3.60 -1.96
C ARG A 81 21.18 3.85 -0.79
N ILE A 82 19.91 3.48 -0.91
CA ILE A 82 18.93 3.61 0.17
C ILE A 82 19.38 2.83 1.42
N ALA A 83 19.85 1.61 1.25
CA ALA A 83 20.31 0.76 2.35
C ALA A 83 21.50 1.37 3.12
N ARG A 84 22.39 2.10 2.43
CA ARG A 84 23.55 2.76 3.01
C ARG A 84 23.22 4.10 3.67
N GLU A 85 22.28 4.85 3.09
CA GLU A 85 22.02 6.24 3.47
C GLU A 85 20.92 6.38 4.52
N ILE A 86 19.94 5.48 4.57
CA ILE A 86 18.78 5.58 5.44
C ILE A 86 18.81 4.54 6.55
N GLN A 87 18.40 4.92 7.76
CA GLN A 87 18.21 4.00 8.89
C GLN A 87 17.23 2.87 8.52
N PRO A 88 17.43 1.64 9.05
CA PRO A 88 16.51 0.52 8.78
C PRO A 88 15.07 0.76 9.22
N ASP A 89 14.86 1.46 10.32
CA ASP A 89 13.54 1.88 10.84
C ASP A 89 13.52 3.39 11.12
N PRO A 90 13.44 4.21 10.08
CA PRO A 90 13.47 5.66 10.24
C PRO A 90 12.14 6.18 10.76
N PRO A 91 12.10 7.39 11.35
CA PRO A 91 10.86 8.05 11.71
C PRO A 91 10.00 8.39 10.48
N GLN A 92 8.71 8.64 10.69
CA GLN A 92 7.78 9.04 9.63
C GLN A 92 8.15 10.41 9.02
N LEU A 93 8.67 11.32 9.84
CA LEU A 93 8.94 12.71 9.47
C LEU A 93 10.43 13.01 9.64
N VAL A 94 11.04 13.67 8.66
CA VAL A 94 12.45 14.04 8.67
C VAL A 94 12.82 14.96 9.84
N ASN A 95 11.93 15.83 10.25
CA ASN A 95 12.14 16.77 11.37
C ASN A 95 12.17 16.11 12.76
N LYS A 96 12.01 14.80 12.84
CA LYS A 96 12.19 14.04 14.10
C LYS A 96 13.64 13.62 14.34
N GLY A 97 14.51 13.76 13.33
CA GLY A 97 15.87 13.25 13.37
C GLY A 97 15.97 11.74 13.20
N ASP A 98 17.17 11.19 13.24
CA ASP A 98 17.49 9.76 13.10
C ASP A 98 17.00 9.14 11.78
N VAL A 99 17.05 9.90 10.69
CA VAL A 99 16.67 9.44 9.35
C VAL A 99 17.86 8.83 8.62
N ILE A 100 19.01 9.47 8.69
CA ILE A 100 20.23 9.08 7.99
C ILE A 100 21.00 8.02 8.79
N ALA A 101 21.51 7.00 8.13
CA ALA A 101 22.27 5.92 8.76
C ALA A 101 23.57 6.43 9.42
N ASP A 102 23.91 5.85 10.56
CA ASP A 102 25.19 6.11 11.23
C ASP A 102 26.36 5.67 10.33
N GLY A 103 27.43 6.46 10.29
CA GLY A 103 28.60 6.19 9.45
C GLY A 103 28.47 6.60 7.99
N PHE A 104 27.32 7.15 7.57
CA PHE A 104 27.14 7.64 6.20
C PHE A 104 27.79 9.01 5.96
N ASN A 105 27.66 9.92 6.90
CA ASN A 105 28.18 11.28 6.80
C ASN A 105 28.98 11.64 8.05
N ALA A 106 30.29 11.92 7.90
CA ALA A 106 31.20 12.19 9.02
C ALA A 106 30.80 13.43 9.82
N GLU A 107 30.35 14.52 9.15
CA GLU A 107 29.90 15.74 9.83
C GLU A 107 28.66 15.48 10.70
N LEU A 108 27.72 14.69 10.19
CA LEU A 108 26.52 14.30 10.95
C LEU A 108 26.88 13.44 12.17
N ASP A 109 27.83 12.50 12.01
CA ASP A 109 28.29 11.65 13.10
C ASP A 109 29.00 12.47 14.19
N ASP A 110 29.83 13.46 13.81
CA ASP A 110 30.47 14.38 14.74
C ASP A 110 29.44 15.22 15.51
N LEU A 111 28.41 15.77 14.82
CA LEU A 111 27.34 16.52 15.47
C LEU A 111 26.53 15.66 16.44
N ARG A 112 26.22 14.41 16.06
CA ARG A 112 25.53 13.44 16.93
C ARG A 112 26.38 13.08 18.16
N ALA A 113 27.71 12.96 17.99
CA ALA A 113 28.65 12.74 19.09
C ALA A 113 28.60 13.91 20.08
N ILE A 114 28.62 15.16 19.59
CA ILE A 114 28.51 16.37 20.44
C ILE A 114 27.17 16.36 21.20
N SER A 115 26.05 16.07 20.54
CA SER A 115 24.73 16.04 21.19
C SER A 115 24.65 14.94 22.26
N ARG A 116 25.16 13.72 21.98
CA ARG A 116 25.16 12.61 22.93
C ARG A 116 26.07 12.87 24.13
N HIS A 117 27.32 13.30 23.88
CA HIS A 117 28.28 13.63 24.96
C HIS A 117 27.85 14.85 25.77
N GLY A 118 27.03 15.72 25.18
CA GLY A 118 26.41 16.84 25.87
C GLY A 118 25.55 16.40 27.05
N LYS A 119 24.76 15.35 26.92
CA LYS A 119 23.94 14.80 28.01
C LYS A 119 24.81 14.19 29.12
N ASP A 120 25.84 13.46 28.75
CA ASP A 120 26.79 12.87 29.72
C ASP A 120 27.56 13.95 30.47
N TYR A 121 27.92 15.05 29.80
CA TYR A 121 28.59 16.17 30.44
C TYR A 121 27.70 16.90 31.43
N LEU A 122 26.41 17.07 31.13
CA LEU A 122 25.44 17.63 32.07
C LEU A 122 25.31 16.78 33.34
N LEU A 123 25.34 15.47 33.22
CA LEU A 123 25.40 14.56 34.39
C LEU A 123 26.69 14.75 35.19
N LYS A 124 27.83 14.90 34.53
CA LYS A 124 29.12 15.20 35.21
C LYS A 124 29.12 16.56 35.91
N ILE A 125 28.51 17.57 35.30
CA ILE A 125 28.30 18.87 35.98
C ILE A 125 27.46 18.66 37.25
N GLN A 126 26.35 17.91 37.15
CA GLN A 126 25.49 17.64 38.31
C GLN A 126 26.28 16.94 39.43
N GLU A 127 27.00 15.89 39.13
CA GLU A 127 27.79 15.14 40.10
C GLU A 127 28.88 16.02 40.76
N ARG A 128 29.63 16.78 39.98
CA ARG A 128 30.65 17.71 40.47
C ARG A 128 30.05 18.81 41.36
N GLU A 129 28.94 19.40 40.97
CA GLU A 129 28.30 20.45 41.75
C GLU A 129 27.67 19.88 43.04
N ILE A 130 27.21 18.63 43.07
CA ILE A 130 26.80 17.92 44.26
C ILE A 130 27.99 17.77 45.21
N GLU A 131 29.14 17.33 44.76
CA GLU A 131 30.35 17.18 45.57
C GLU A 131 30.83 18.52 46.10
N LYS A 132 30.86 19.57 45.25
CA LYS A 132 31.31 20.91 45.61
C LYS A 132 30.44 21.59 46.68
N THR A 133 29.10 21.46 46.54
CA THR A 133 28.11 22.19 47.37
C THR A 133 27.55 21.36 48.51
N GLY A 134 27.69 20.04 48.45
CA GLY A 134 27.04 19.12 49.40
C GLY A 134 25.49 19.12 49.29
N ILE A 135 24.93 19.53 48.18
CA ILE A 135 23.50 19.55 47.89
C ILE A 135 23.09 18.24 47.25
N SER A 136 22.81 17.22 48.03
CA SER A 136 22.49 15.86 47.54
C SER A 136 21.22 15.75 46.66
N SER A 137 20.33 16.76 46.76
CA SER A 137 19.09 16.81 45.97
C SER A 137 19.19 17.63 44.70
N LEU A 138 20.40 18.07 44.31
CA LEU A 138 20.63 18.83 43.11
C LEU A 138 20.29 18.03 41.86
N LYS A 139 19.52 18.64 40.95
CA LYS A 139 19.18 18.04 39.65
C LYS A 139 19.40 19.04 38.54
N VAL A 140 19.95 18.56 37.43
CA VAL A 140 19.94 19.28 36.16
C VAL A 140 18.59 19.04 35.47
N GLY A 141 17.94 20.11 35.05
CA GLY A 141 16.68 20.07 34.29
C GLY A 141 16.73 21.04 33.11
N TYR A 142 15.77 20.95 32.21
CA TYR A 142 15.61 21.81 31.04
C TYR A 142 14.24 22.51 31.07
N ASN A 143 14.23 23.78 30.68
CA ASN A 143 13.00 24.58 30.54
C ASN A 143 13.05 25.37 29.24
N ASN A 144 11.97 25.35 28.45
CA ASN A 144 11.90 26.01 27.15
C ASN A 144 12.08 27.55 27.19
N VAL A 145 11.95 28.17 28.37
CA VAL A 145 12.02 29.65 28.52
C VAL A 145 13.45 30.15 28.82
N PHE A 146 14.20 29.38 29.65
CA PHE A 146 15.53 29.81 30.11
C PHE A 146 16.60 28.72 30.06
N GLY A 147 16.31 27.58 29.39
CA GLY A 147 17.28 26.53 29.08
C GLY A 147 17.59 25.56 30.18
N TYR A 148 18.82 25.05 30.23
CA TYR A 148 19.27 24.14 31.27
C TYR A 148 19.47 24.87 32.61
N TYR A 149 19.04 24.23 33.71
CA TYR A 149 19.11 24.77 35.06
C TYR A 149 19.49 23.71 36.08
N LEU A 150 20.02 24.19 37.21
CA LEU A 150 20.21 23.43 38.43
C LEU A 150 19.03 23.68 39.37
N GLU A 151 18.32 22.63 39.73
CA GLU A 151 17.18 22.71 40.70
C GLU A 151 17.67 22.33 42.07
N VAL A 152 17.49 23.26 43.04
CA VAL A 152 17.88 23.14 44.45
C VAL A 152 16.62 23.26 45.29
N ARG A 153 16.38 22.26 46.17
CA ARG A 153 15.28 22.34 47.16
C ARG A 153 15.52 23.47 48.15
N ASN A 154 14.45 24.14 48.58
CA ASN A 154 14.52 25.26 49.53
C ASN A 154 15.27 24.94 50.84
N THR A 155 15.32 23.68 51.25
CA THR A 155 16.09 23.20 52.41
C THR A 155 17.59 23.35 52.28
N PHE A 156 18.12 23.56 51.08
CA PHE A 156 19.55 23.69 50.76
C PHE A 156 19.94 25.03 50.16
N LYS A 157 19.03 25.99 50.16
CA LYS A 157 19.28 27.28 49.48
C LYS A 157 20.48 28.06 50.06
N ASP A 158 20.77 27.88 51.33
CA ASP A 158 21.92 28.55 52.00
C ASP A 158 23.27 27.95 51.62
N LYS A 159 23.29 26.84 50.89
CA LYS A 159 24.50 26.20 50.35
C LYS A 159 24.77 26.55 48.90
N VAL A 160 23.90 27.35 48.30
CA VAL A 160 24.05 27.74 46.87
C VAL A 160 25.19 28.76 46.74
N PRO A 161 26.14 28.51 45.82
CA PRO A 161 27.24 29.47 45.55
C PRO A 161 26.73 30.80 45.04
N GLU A 162 27.41 31.88 45.42
CA GLU A 162 27.05 33.26 45.02
C GLU A 162 27.15 33.48 43.51
N GLU A 163 28.02 32.69 42.81
CA GLU A 163 28.18 32.76 41.38
C GLU A 163 26.99 32.20 40.59
N TRP A 164 26.08 31.44 41.22
CA TRP A 164 24.90 30.92 40.54
C TRP A 164 23.79 31.95 40.41
N ILE A 165 23.31 32.11 39.18
CA ILE A 165 22.29 33.10 38.88
C ILE A 165 20.89 32.47 39.04
N ARG A 166 20.11 32.94 40.03
CA ARG A 166 18.74 32.50 40.22
C ARG A 166 17.83 32.96 39.08
N LYS A 167 17.10 32.05 38.47
CA LYS A 167 16.17 32.30 37.37
C LYS A 167 14.71 32.13 37.75
N GLN A 168 14.40 31.19 38.63
CA GLN A 168 13.02 30.95 39.04
C GLN A 168 12.94 30.46 40.49
N THR A 169 11.95 30.95 41.21
CA THR A 169 11.57 30.48 42.54
C THR A 169 10.27 29.69 42.45
N LEU A 170 10.28 28.45 42.89
CA LEU A 170 9.13 27.56 43.02
C LEU A 170 8.72 27.40 44.48
N ALA A 171 7.55 26.82 44.74
CA ALA A 171 7.06 26.60 46.09
C ALA A 171 8.02 25.73 46.98
N GLN A 172 8.74 24.78 46.36
CA GLN A 172 9.60 23.84 47.11
C GLN A 172 11.06 23.83 46.65
N ALA A 173 11.43 24.60 45.62
CA ALA A 173 12.75 24.63 45.03
C ALA A 173 13.06 25.98 44.36
N GLU A 174 14.32 26.25 44.15
CA GLU A 174 14.81 27.36 43.31
C GLU A 174 15.61 26.81 42.14
N ARG A 175 15.59 27.52 41.00
CA ARG A 175 16.29 27.15 39.76
C ARG A 175 17.36 28.16 39.44
N TYR A 176 18.55 27.66 39.24
CA TYR A 176 19.75 28.43 39.01
C TYR A 176 20.39 28.06 37.65
N ILE A 177 21.10 29.03 37.07
CA ILE A 177 21.99 28.80 35.91
C ILE A 177 23.42 29.14 36.30
N THR A 178 24.36 28.44 35.67
CA THR A 178 25.78 28.78 35.70
C THR A 178 26.25 29.21 34.32
N GLN A 179 27.34 29.98 34.24
CA GLN A 179 27.94 30.36 32.99
C GLN A 179 28.31 29.14 32.12
N GLU A 180 28.87 28.12 32.75
CA GLU A 180 29.25 26.86 32.11
C GLU A 180 28.03 26.13 31.51
N LEU A 181 26.91 26.05 32.24
CA LEU A 181 25.67 25.45 31.71
C LEU A 181 25.16 26.20 30.47
N LYS A 182 25.27 27.51 30.47
CA LYS A 182 24.84 28.33 29.35
C LYS A 182 25.70 28.16 28.10
N GLU A 183 27.02 28.13 28.25
CA GLU A 183 27.94 27.90 27.14
C GLU A 183 27.77 26.48 26.54
N TYR A 184 27.48 25.53 27.41
CA TYR A 184 27.26 24.15 26.99
C TYR A 184 25.92 23.95 26.29
N GLU A 185 24.88 24.64 26.77
CA GLU A 185 23.58 24.69 26.13
C GLU A 185 23.66 25.21 24.69
N GLU A 186 24.38 26.31 24.47
CA GLU A 186 24.58 26.87 23.13
C GLU A 186 25.24 25.87 22.17
N LYS A 187 26.18 25.05 22.68
CA LYS A 187 26.82 23.98 21.89
C LYS A 187 25.86 22.83 21.56
N ILE A 188 25.07 22.35 22.52
CA ILE A 188 24.13 21.24 22.33
C ILE A 188 22.99 21.65 21.42
N LEU A 189 22.32 22.77 21.70
CA LEU A 189 21.22 23.26 20.89
C LEU A 189 21.64 23.55 19.47
N GLY A 190 22.84 24.16 19.30
CA GLY A 190 23.40 24.39 17.97
C GLY A 190 23.74 23.11 17.22
N ALA A 191 24.13 22.03 17.91
CA ALA A 191 24.35 20.73 17.28
C ALA A 191 23.03 20.06 16.88
N ASP A 192 22.02 20.07 17.73
CA ASP A 192 20.71 19.46 17.45
C ASP A 192 20.01 20.14 16.25
N GLU A 193 20.05 21.47 16.17
CA GLU A 193 19.52 22.21 15.01
C GLU A 193 20.28 21.85 13.71
N LYS A 194 21.61 21.79 13.77
CA LYS A 194 22.44 21.44 12.61
C LYS A 194 22.21 20.01 12.15
N ILE A 195 22.02 19.06 13.08
CA ILE A 195 21.66 17.67 12.76
C ILE A 195 20.38 17.63 11.92
N LEU A 196 19.30 18.30 12.35
CA LEU A 196 18.03 18.29 11.62
C LEU A 196 18.15 18.92 10.24
N VAL A 197 18.90 20.01 10.10
CA VAL A 197 19.14 20.67 8.81
C VAL A 197 19.94 19.76 7.87
N LEU A 198 21.02 19.17 8.36
CA LEU A 198 21.89 18.29 7.55
C LEU A 198 21.16 17.01 7.15
N GLU A 199 20.42 16.37 8.06
CA GLU A 199 19.60 15.20 7.72
C GLU A 199 18.55 15.51 6.66
N ALA A 200 17.88 16.67 6.75
CA ALA A 200 16.92 17.10 5.75
C ALA A 200 17.59 17.34 4.38
N GLN A 201 18.78 17.92 4.36
CA GLN A 201 19.55 18.11 3.12
C GLN A 201 19.92 16.78 2.48
N LEU A 202 20.54 15.86 3.24
CA LEU A 202 20.96 14.55 2.74
C LEU A 202 19.77 13.71 2.24
N PHE A 203 18.65 13.79 2.95
CA PHE A 203 17.43 13.12 2.52
C PHE A 203 16.88 13.69 1.21
N ASN A 204 16.89 15.01 1.03
CA ASN A 204 16.46 15.66 -0.22
C ASN A 204 17.39 15.30 -1.39
N GLU A 205 18.70 15.20 -1.17
CA GLU A 205 19.66 14.73 -2.17
C GLU A 205 19.37 13.29 -2.62
N LEU A 206 18.99 12.41 -1.70
CA LEU A 206 18.55 11.06 -2.03
C LEU A 206 17.27 11.09 -2.86
N ILE A 207 16.25 11.89 -2.47
CA ILE A 207 15.00 12.02 -3.23
C ILE A 207 15.29 12.50 -4.65
N ALA A 208 16.15 13.49 -4.82
CA ALA A 208 16.53 13.99 -6.15
C ALA A 208 17.15 12.88 -7.02
N ALA A 209 18.02 12.07 -6.44
CA ALA A 209 18.59 10.92 -7.17
C ALA A 209 17.57 9.82 -7.50
N MET A 210 16.57 9.61 -6.62
CA MET A 210 15.50 8.64 -6.88
C MET A 210 14.65 9.01 -8.10
N GLN A 211 14.54 10.29 -8.45
CA GLN A 211 13.75 10.75 -9.60
C GLN A 211 14.23 10.14 -10.93
N GLU A 212 15.51 9.83 -11.07
CA GLU A 212 16.08 9.19 -12.27
C GLU A 212 15.52 7.77 -12.49
N TYR A 213 15.06 7.12 -11.42
CA TYR A 213 14.54 5.74 -11.45
C TYR A 213 13.02 5.66 -11.62
N ILE A 214 12.31 6.80 -11.69
CA ILE A 214 10.85 6.84 -11.84
C ILE A 214 10.36 5.97 -13.01
N PRO A 215 10.91 6.06 -14.24
CA PRO A 215 10.41 5.26 -15.36
C PRO A 215 10.57 3.75 -15.12
N GLN A 216 11.71 3.32 -14.57
CA GLN A 216 11.97 1.90 -14.30
C GLN A 216 11.04 1.34 -13.23
N ILE A 217 10.79 2.12 -12.17
CA ILE A 217 9.89 1.69 -11.09
C ILE A 217 8.44 1.68 -11.55
N GLN A 218 8.03 2.59 -12.44
CA GLN A 218 6.70 2.53 -13.07
C GLN A 218 6.51 1.27 -13.92
N ILE A 219 7.52 0.88 -14.70
CA ILE A 219 7.49 -0.38 -15.45
C ILE A 219 7.36 -1.56 -14.48
N ASN A 220 8.16 -1.60 -13.41
CA ASN A 220 8.05 -2.63 -12.38
C ASN A 220 6.64 -2.69 -11.78
N ALA A 221 6.07 -1.54 -11.40
CA ALA A 221 4.74 -1.45 -10.80
C ALA A 221 3.67 -2.07 -11.71
N ASN A 222 3.68 -1.72 -13.01
CA ASN A 222 2.76 -2.26 -13.98
C ASN A 222 2.92 -3.79 -14.17
N LEU A 223 4.16 -4.28 -14.26
CA LEU A 223 4.42 -5.71 -14.43
C LEU A 223 4.01 -6.51 -13.19
N ILE A 224 4.33 -6.00 -12.00
CA ILE A 224 3.95 -6.61 -10.72
C ILE A 224 2.43 -6.63 -10.55
N ALA A 225 1.73 -5.52 -10.83
CA ALA A 225 0.28 -5.47 -10.78
C ALA A 225 -0.38 -6.49 -11.73
N ARG A 226 0.19 -6.67 -12.94
CA ARG A 226 -0.27 -7.71 -13.87
C ARG A 226 -0.08 -9.11 -13.32
N MET A 227 1.05 -9.39 -12.69
CA MET A 227 1.30 -10.69 -12.08
C MET A 227 0.40 -10.95 -10.89
N ASP A 228 0.11 -9.93 -10.08
CA ASP A 228 -0.74 -10.01 -8.90
C ASP A 228 -2.19 -10.37 -9.28
N TYR A 229 -2.82 -9.66 -10.23
CA TYR A 229 -4.17 -10.03 -10.64
C TYR A 229 -4.22 -11.41 -11.33
N LEU A 230 -3.22 -11.79 -12.14
CA LEU A 230 -3.16 -13.12 -12.74
C LEU A 230 -2.99 -14.24 -11.71
N LEU A 231 -2.21 -13.98 -10.65
CA LEU A 231 -2.08 -14.88 -9.52
C LEU A 231 -3.40 -15.04 -8.76
N SER A 232 -4.10 -13.93 -8.51
CA SER A 232 -5.41 -13.91 -7.88
C SER A 232 -6.43 -14.71 -8.69
N PHE A 233 -6.46 -14.54 -10.01
CA PHE A 233 -7.32 -15.34 -10.90
C PHE A 233 -6.97 -16.84 -10.83
N ALA A 234 -5.69 -17.16 -10.82
CA ALA A 234 -5.27 -18.57 -10.74
C ALA A 234 -5.69 -19.20 -9.41
N LYS A 235 -5.47 -18.53 -8.28
CA LYS A 235 -5.88 -19.02 -6.96
C LYS A 235 -7.39 -19.21 -6.87
N THR A 236 -8.16 -18.18 -7.19
CA THR A 236 -9.63 -18.24 -7.17
C THR A 236 -10.17 -19.35 -8.06
N SER A 237 -9.56 -19.54 -9.23
CA SER A 237 -9.98 -20.58 -10.18
C SER A 237 -9.66 -21.98 -9.69
N ASP A 238 -8.51 -22.18 -9.04
CA ASP A 238 -8.10 -23.44 -8.46
C ASP A 238 -9.03 -23.84 -7.29
N GLU A 239 -9.24 -22.92 -6.36
CA GLU A 239 -10.08 -23.12 -5.18
C GLU A 239 -11.54 -23.43 -5.53
N ASN A 240 -12.08 -22.75 -6.57
CA ASN A 240 -13.49 -22.87 -6.96
C ASN A 240 -13.71 -23.76 -8.19
N ARG A 241 -12.70 -24.47 -8.66
CA ARG A 241 -12.79 -25.39 -9.81
C ARG A 241 -13.35 -24.73 -11.06
N TYR A 242 -12.82 -23.56 -11.40
CA TYR A 242 -13.17 -22.87 -12.63
C TYR A 242 -12.44 -23.50 -13.83
N VAL A 243 -13.03 -23.41 -15.00
CA VAL A 243 -12.48 -23.94 -16.24
C VAL A 243 -12.06 -22.83 -17.19
N ARG A 244 -11.08 -23.12 -18.03
CA ARG A 244 -10.64 -22.20 -19.07
C ARG A 244 -11.73 -22.03 -20.13
N PRO A 245 -12.28 -20.79 -20.35
CA PRO A 245 -13.21 -20.54 -21.42
C PRO A 245 -12.48 -20.46 -22.78
N ILE A 246 -13.20 -20.71 -23.86
CA ILE A 246 -12.80 -20.36 -25.22
C ILE A 246 -13.34 -18.95 -25.45
N VAL A 247 -12.44 -17.99 -25.72
CA VAL A 247 -12.81 -16.61 -26.09
C VAL A 247 -12.35 -16.38 -27.51
N ASP A 248 -13.29 -16.02 -28.40
CA ASP A 248 -13.03 -15.85 -29.83
C ASP A 248 -13.89 -14.72 -30.45
N ASP A 249 -13.68 -14.44 -31.73
CA ASP A 249 -14.41 -13.40 -32.47
C ASP A 249 -15.82 -13.81 -32.91
N SER A 250 -16.31 -15.00 -32.49
CA SER A 250 -17.66 -15.42 -32.80
C SER A 250 -18.71 -14.57 -32.08
N GLU A 251 -19.98 -14.74 -32.46
CA GLU A 251 -21.13 -14.14 -31.79
C GLU A 251 -21.92 -15.22 -31.01
N VAL A 252 -21.20 -16.19 -30.46
CA VAL A 252 -21.76 -17.34 -29.72
C VAL A 252 -21.46 -17.18 -28.25
N LEU A 253 -22.47 -17.37 -27.41
CA LEU A 253 -22.34 -17.56 -25.99
C LEU A 253 -22.89 -18.95 -25.64
N ASP A 254 -22.03 -19.92 -25.41
CA ASP A 254 -22.37 -21.28 -25.01
C ASP A 254 -21.73 -21.62 -23.67
N ILE A 255 -22.54 -21.65 -22.62
CA ILE A 255 -22.13 -21.97 -21.26
C ILE A 255 -22.80 -23.29 -20.88
N LYS A 256 -22.02 -24.30 -20.51
CA LYS A 256 -22.48 -25.56 -19.98
C LYS A 256 -22.27 -25.64 -18.48
N GLN A 257 -23.31 -26.02 -17.76
CA GLN A 257 -23.30 -26.18 -16.31
C GLN A 257 -22.70 -24.96 -15.60
N GLY A 258 -23.11 -23.76 -16.02
CA GLY A 258 -22.68 -22.51 -15.40
C GLY A 258 -23.13 -22.40 -13.97
N ARG A 259 -22.29 -21.86 -13.10
CA ARG A 259 -22.56 -21.62 -11.68
C ARG A 259 -22.40 -20.15 -11.35
N HIS A 260 -23.11 -19.67 -10.34
CA HIS A 260 -23.00 -18.29 -9.91
C HIS A 260 -21.82 -18.12 -8.95
N PRO A 261 -20.74 -17.37 -9.29
CA PRO A 261 -19.49 -17.36 -8.53
C PRO A 261 -19.63 -16.90 -7.07
N VAL A 262 -20.60 -16.01 -6.78
CA VAL A 262 -20.84 -15.49 -5.43
C VAL A 262 -21.81 -16.38 -4.66
N ILE A 263 -22.93 -16.78 -5.26
CA ILE A 263 -23.94 -17.59 -4.56
C ILE A 263 -23.35 -18.96 -4.18
N GLU A 264 -22.60 -19.59 -5.09
CA GLU A 264 -21.95 -20.87 -4.86
C GLU A 264 -21.09 -20.89 -3.61
N THR A 265 -20.33 -19.80 -3.36
CA THR A 265 -19.43 -19.69 -2.20
C THR A 265 -20.14 -19.34 -0.90
N GLN A 266 -21.40 -18.90 -0.96
CA GLN A 266 -22.19 -18.50 0.22
C GLN A 266 -23.20 -19.59 0.67
N LEU A 267 -23.31 -20.69 -0.08
CA LEU A 267 -24.23 -21.77 0.28
C LEU A 267 -23.79 -22.46 1.59
N PRO A 268 -24.73 -22.88 2.44
CA PRO A 268 -24.43 -23.68 3.63
C PRO A 268 -23.70 -24.98 3.29
N LEU A 269 -22.93 -25.47 4.25
CA LEU A 269 -22.22 -26.76 4.11
C LEU A 269 -23.22 -27.89 3.77
N GLY A 270 -22.97 -28.58 2.65
CA GLY A 270 -23.80 -29.67 2.15
C GLY A 270 -24.80 -29.29 1.08
N GLU A 271 -25.08 -28.01 0.88
CA GLU A 271 -25.87 -27.52 -0.23
C GLU A 271 -25.00 -27.29 -1.47
N ARG A 272 -25.59 -27.55 -2.65
CA ARG A 272 -24.89 -27.35 -3.93
C ARG A 272 -25.71 -26.39 -4.81
N TYR A 273 -24.99 -25.51 -5.49
CA TYR A 273 -25.59 -24.68 -6.52
C TYR A 273 -26.07 -25.56 -7.68
N VAL A 274 -27.30 -25.36 -8.14
CA VAL A 274 -27.83 -26.05 -9.32
C VAL A 274 -27.32 -25.33 -10.57
N PRO A 275 -26.41 -25.98 -11.34
CA PRO A 275 -25.85 -25.33 -12.52
C PRO A 275 -26.85 -25.21 -13.66
N ASN A 276 -26.60 -24.28 -14.57
CA ASN A 276 -27.49 -23.97 -15.66
C ASN A 276 -26.75 -23.81 -16.99
N ASP A 277 -27.38 -24.25 -18.07
CA ASP A 277 -26.90 -24.05 -19.44
C ASP A 277 -27.46 -22.76 -20.04
N VAL A 278 -26.63 -22.05 -20.79
CA VAL A 278 -27.03 -20.87 -21.56
C VAL A 278 -26.44 -20.98 -22.95
N LEU A 279 -27.32 -20.94 -23.98
CA LEU A 279 -26.90 -20.90 -25.37
C LEU A 279 -27.56 -19.70 -26.07
N LEU A 280 -26.75 -18.80 -26.58
CA LEU A 280 -27.18 -17.69 -27.43
C LEU A 280 -26.27 -17.63 -28.66
N ASP A 281 -26.89 -17.43 -29.83
CA ASP A 281 -26.17 -17.14 -31.09
C ASP A 281 -27.05 -16.21 -31.96
N THR A 282 -26.44 -15.52 -32.89
CA THR A 282 -27.12 -14.56 -33.75
C THR A 282 -27.89 -15.19 -34.91
N GLU A 283 -27.68 -16.48 -35.19
CA GLU A 283 -28.32 -17.20 -36.29
C GLU A 283 -29.59 -17.95 -35.85
N LYS A 284 -29.53 -18.65 -34.73
CA LYS A 284 -30.59 -19.60 -34.31
C LYS A 284 -31.30 -19.20 -33.05
N GLN A 285 -30.62 -18.63 -32.08
CA GLN A 285 -31.17 -18.34 -30.76
C GLN A 285 -30.64 -17.00 -30.19
N GLN A 286 -31.07 -15.90 -30.82
CA GLN A 286 -30.62 -14.57 -30.40
C GLN A 286 -31.28 -14.11 -29.09
N ILE A 287 -32.48 -14.61 -28.77
CA ILE A 287 -33.21 -14.26 -27.56
C ILE A 287 -33.54 -15.52 -26.77
N MET A 288 -33.23 -15.53 -25.48
CA MET A 288 -33.67 -16.56 -24.54
C MET A 288 -34.66 -15.96 -23.57
N MET A 289 -35.90 -16.51 -23.57
CA MET A 289 -36.94 -16.11 -22.63
C MET A 289 -36.98 -17.10 -21.46
N ILE A 290 -36.74 -16.58 -20.24
CA ILE A 290 -36.67 -17.37 -19.02
C ILE A 290 -37.93 -17.13 -18.20
N THR A 291 -38.74 -18.19 -18.00
CA THR A 291 -39.99 -18.14 -17.21
C THR A 291 -39.86 -19.01 -15.97
N GLY A 292 -40.68 -18.71 -14.97
CA GLY A 292 -40.71 -19.52 -13.73
C GLY A 292 -41.30 -18.71 -12.56
N PRO A 293 -41.64 -19.37 -11.45
CA PRO A 293 -42.15 -18.69 -10.26
C PRO A 293 -41.11 -17.76 -9.62
N ASN A 294 -41.57 -16.88 -8.73
CA ASN A 294 -40.66 -16.07 -7.94
C ASN A 294 -39.78 -16.96 -7.05
N MET A 295 -38.57 -16.53 -6.79
CA MET A 295 -37.52 -17.30 -6.05
C MET A 295 -37.01 -18.57 -6.77
N ALA A 296 -37.39 -18.83 -8.03
CA ALA A 296 -36.86 -19.95 -8.82
C ALA A 296 -35.45 -19.72 -9.39
N GLY A 297 -34.79 -18.63 -9.06
CA GLY A 297 -33.40 -18.38 -9.49
C GLY A 297 -33.24 -17.63 -10.83
N LYS A 298 -34.34 -17.10 -11.42
CA LYS A 298 -34.30 -16.34 -12.69
C LYS A 298 -33.25 -15.21 -12.67
N SER A 299 -33.26 -14.36 -11.65
CA SER A 299 -32.31 -13.26 -11.51
C SER A 299 -30.88 -13.75 -11.23
N ALA A 300 -30.72 -14.88 -10.54
CA ALA A 300 -29.43 -15.50 -10.32
C ALA A 300 -28.80 -16.00 -11.63
N LEU A 301 -29.61 -16.60 -12.51
CA LEU A 301 -29.16 -17.04 -13.85
C LEU A 301 -28.70 -15.87 -14.73
N LEU A 302 -29.45 -14.75 -14.74
CA LEU A 302 -29.04 -13.55 -15.50
C LEU A 302 -27.70 -13.01 -15.00
N ARG A 303 -27.56 -12.83 -13.68
CA ARG A 303 -26.33 -12.35 -13.08
C ARG A 303 -25.16 -13.31 -13.28
N GLN A 304 -25.38 -14.62 -13.14
CA GLN A 304 -24.42 -15.67 -13.45
C GLN A 304 -23.87 -15.50 -14.87
N THR A 305 -24.76 -15.35 -15.85
CA THR A 305 -24.38 -15.20 -17.27
C THR A 305 -23.50 -13.97 -17.48
N ALA A 306 -23.91 -12.81 -16.94
CA ALA A 306 -23.11 -11.58 -17.00
C ALA A 306 -21.72 -11.74 -16.38
N LEU A 307 -21.64 -12.36 -15.18
CA LEU A 307 -20.38 -12.56 -14.47
C LEU A 307 -19.45 -13.54 -15.20
N ILE A 308 -19.99 -14.62 -15.78
CA ILE A 308 -19.19 -15.56 -16.57
C ILE A 308 -18.60 -14.88 -17.81
N VAL A 309 -19.38 -14.08 -18.53
CA VAL A 309 -18.89 -13.32 -19.69
C VAL A 309 -17.83 -12.30 -19.27
N LEU A 310 -18.07 -11.57 -18.20
CA LEU A 310 -17.11 -10.61 -17.67
C LEU A 310 -15.78 -11.29 -17.27
N LEU A 311 -15.86 -12.36 -16.48
CA LEU A 311 -14.68 -13.14 -16.05
C LEU A 311 -13.89 -13.66 -17.26
N ALA A 312 -14.57 -14.23 -18.25
CA ALA A 312 -13.94 -14.72 -19.47
C ALA A 312 -13.16 -13.60 -20.19
N GLN A 313 -13.77 -12.44 -20.36
CA GLN A 313 -13.17 -11.33 -21.11
C GLN A 313 -12.03 -10.61 -20.39
N VAL A 314 -12.02 -10.59 -19.04
CA VAL A 314 -10.86 -10.08 -18.30
C VAL A 314 -9.72 -11.10 -18.20
N GLY A 315 -9.89 -12.32 -18.75
CA GLY A 315 -8.85 -13.36 -18.81
C GLY A 315 -8.84 -14.30 -17.61
N CYS A 316 -9.90 -14.30 -16.80
CA CYS A 316 -10.10 -15.28 -15.73
C CYS A 316 -10.72 -16.58 -16.26
N PHE A 317 -10.52 -17.69 -15.56
CA PHE A 317 -11.32 -18.89 -15.76
C PHE A 317 -12.73 -18.68 -15.21
N VAL A 318 -13.68 -19.52 -15.60
CA VAL A 318 -15.12 -19.33 -15.35
C VAL A 318 -15.73 -20.49 -14.59
N PRO A 319 -16.74 -20.25 -13.74
CA PRO A 319 -17.46 -21.27 -13.01
C PRO A 319 -18.45 -22.00 -13.92
N ALA A 320 -17.97 -22.94 -14.72
CA ALA A 320 -18.76 -23.76 -15.64
C ALA A 320 -18.09 -25.12 -15.86
N GLU A 321 -18.77 -26.06 -16.51
CA GLU A 321 -18.13 -27.28 -17.03
C GLU A 321 -17.37 -26.96 -18.32
N SER A 322 -17.95 -26.12 -19.19
CA SER A 322 -17.30 -25.54 -20.35
C SER A 322 -17.96 -24.20 -20.72
N ALA A 323 -17.20 -23.32 -21.34
CA ALA A 323 -17.75 -22.07 -21.84
C ALA A 323 -17.03 -21.63 -23.13
N ARG A 324 -17.84 -21.20 -24.12
CA ARG A 324 -17.38 -20.46 -25.28
C ARG A 324 -18.04 -19.09 -25.28
N VAL A 325 -17.24 -18.06 -25.29
CA VAL A 325 -17.70 -16.67 -25.16
C VAL A 325 -17.15 -15.89 -26.35
N GLY A 326 -18.02 -15.52 -27.26
CA GLY A 326 -17.73 -14.53 -28.30
C GLY A 326 -17.45 -13.17 -27.67
N LEU A 327 -16.63 -12.35 -28.31
CA LEU A 327 -16.29 -11.02 -27.80
C LEU A 327 -17.55 -10.15 -27.66
N VAL A 328 -17.78 -9.67 -26.44
CA VAL A 328 -18.89 -8.77 -26.07
C VAL A 328 -18.30 -7.39 -25.77
N ASP A 329 -18.81 -6.36 -26.42
CA ASP A 329 -18.34 -4.98 -26.24
C ASP A 329 -19.03 -4.26 -25.09
N LYS A 330 -20.29 -4.64 -24.79
CA LYS A 330 -21.08 -4.06 -23.70
C LYS A 330 -21.96 -5.12 -23.04
N ILE A 331 -22.07 -5.05 -21.74
CA ILE A 331 -23.00 -5.83 -20.93
C ILE A 331 -24.02 -4.86 -20.34
N PHE A 332 -25.26 -4.97 -20.76
CA PHE A 332 -26.37 -4.21 -20.19
C PHE A 332 -27.19 -5.10 -19.29
N THR A 333 -27.40 -4.63 -18.06
CA THR A 333 -28.22 -5.36 -17.09
C THR A 333 -29.35 -4.46 -16.58
N ARG A 334 -30.54 -4.98 -16.61
CA ARG A 334 -31.69 -4.44 -15.91
C ARG A 334 -32.26 -5.55 -15.01
N VAL A 335 -31.69 -5.68 -13.81
CA VAL A 335 -32.00 -6.75 -12.86
C VAL A 335 -32.25 -6.15 -11.48
N GLY A 336 -33.52 -6.00 -11.13
CA GLY A 336 -34.01 -5.46 -9.86
C GLY A 336 -34.42 -3.99 -9.96
N ALA A 337 -35.44 -3.59 -9.21
CA ALA A 337 -35.86 -2.21 -9.06
C ALA A 337 -34.92 -1.48 -8.11
N SER A 338 -34.35 -0.36 -8.55
CA SER A 338 -33.82 0.64 -7.63
C SER A 338 -34.97 1.61 -7.34
N ASP A 339 -35.70 1.39 -6.24
CA ASP A 339 -36.68 2.34 -5.76
C ASP A 339 -35.98 3.65 -5.35
N ASN A 340 -35.89 4.56 -6.29
CA ASN A 340 -35.41 5.90 -5.99
C ASN A 340 -36.59 6.78 -5.55
N ILE A 341 -37.16 6.44 -4.38
CA ILE A 341 -38.30 7.09 -3.77
C ILE A 341 -38.07 8.60 -3.55
N SER A 342 -36.79 9.02 -3.52
CA SER A 342 -36.42 10.42 -3.28
C SER A 342 -36.72 11.40 -4.41
N LEU A 343 -36.98 10.94 -5.64
CA LEU A 343 -37.27 11.79 -6.79
C LEU A 343 -38.73 11.77 -7.22
N GLY A 344 -39.60 10.99 -6.57
CA GLY A 344 -41.04 10.91 -6.88
C GLY A 344 -41.36 10.35 -8.29
N GLU A 345 -40.37 9.72 -8.94
CA GLU A 345 -40.57 9.10 -10.25
C GLU A 345 -41.26 7.74 -10.09
N SER A 346 -42.22 7.44 -10.99
CA SER A 346 -42.81 6.12 -11.04
C SER A 346 -41.72 5.07 -11.42
N THR A 347 -41.69 3.94 -10.70
CA THR A 347 -40.81 2.80 -11.01
C THR A 347 -40.90 2.40 -12.49
N PHE A 348 -42.09 2.44 -13.09
CA PHE A 348 -42.33 2.20 -14.50
C PHE A 348 -41.58 3.19 -15.41
N MET A 349 -41.58 4.49 -15.09
CA MET A 349 -40.85 5.50 -15.88
C MET A 349 -39.35 5.31 -15.82
N VAL A 350 -38.83 4.97 -14.66
CA VAL A 350 -37.38 4.64 -14.49
C VAL A 350 -37.05 3.42 -15.35
N GLU A 351 -37.85 2.37 -15.29
CA GLU A 351 -37.67 1.16 -16.09
C GLU A 351 -37.70 1.44 -17.60
N MET A 352 -38.62 2.23 -18.06
CA MET A 352 -38.74 2.60 -19.49
C MET A 352 -37.58 3.48 -19.94
N THR A 353 -37.11 4.38 -19.08
CA THR A 353 -35.94 5.21 -19.37
C THR A 353 -34.66 4.39 -19.44
N GLU A 354 -34.48 3.44 -18.54
CA GLU A 354 -33.33 2.51 -18.57
C GLU A 354 -33.39 1.61 -19.82
N ALA A 355 -34.56 1.05 -20.16
CA ALA A 355 -34.72 0.25 -21.35
C ALA A 355 -34.48 1.05 -22.63
N ALA A 356 -34.96 2.29 -22.72
CA ALA A 356 -34.69 3.19 -23.83
C ALA A 356 -33.18 3.52 -23.94
N ASN A 357 -32.53 3.76 -22.82
CA ASN A 357 -31.05 3.99 -22.79
C ASN A 357 -30.29 2.77 -23.32
N ILE A 358 -30.66 1.57 -22.90
CA ILE A 358 -30.04 0.33 -23.40
C ILE A 358 -30.26 0.24 -24.92
N LEU A 359 -31.49 0.36 -25.40
CA LEU A 359 -31.80 0.25 -26.82
C LEU A 359 -31.11 1.29 -27.70
N ASN A 360 -30.89 2.50 -27.19
CA ASN A 360 -30.18 3.55 -27.91
C ASN A 360 -28.63 3.33 -27.92
N ASN A 361 -28.10 2.48 -27.06
CA ASN A 361 -26.68 2.26 -26.93
C ASN A 361 -26.24 0.83 -27.28
N VAL A 362 -27.16 -0.07 -27.61
CA VAL A 362 -26.87 -1.45 -27.98
C VAL A 362 -26.05 -1.49 -29.29
N SER A 363 -25.12 -2.43 -29.36
CA SER A 363 -24.36 -2.78 -30.56
C SER A 363 -24.64 -4.23 -30.99
N PRO A 364 -24.21 -4.67 -32.15
CA PRO A 364 -24.36 -6.07 -32.58
C PRO A 364 -23.69 -7.08 -31.62
N ARG A 365 -22.71 -6.64 -30.83
CA ARG A 365 -21.97 -7.48 -29.89
C ARG A 365 -22.32 -7.22 -28.43
N SER A 366 -23.44 -6.58 -28.14
CA SER A 366 -23.89 -6.32 -26.78
C SER A 366 -24.64 -7.52 -26.19
N LEU A 367 -24.33 -7.89 -24.95
CA LEU A 367 -25.12 -8.80 -24.14
C LEU A 367 -26.13 -7.98 -23.33
N VAL A 368 -27.40 -8.27 -23.51
CA VAL A 368 -28.49 -7.55 -22.83
C VAL A 368 -29.29 -8.50 -21.94
N LEU A 369 -29.42 -8.16 -20.66
CA LEU A 369 -30.08 -8.96 -19.63
C LEU A 369 -31.21 -8.15 -18.98
N PHE A 370 -32.45 -8.49 -19.30
CA PHE A 370 -33.62 -7.89 -18.71
C PHE A 370 -34.29 -8.81 -17.71
N TYR A 371 -34.71 -8.26 -16.58
CA TYR A 371 -35.54 -8.94 -15.59
C TYR A 371 -36.86 -8.16 -15.41
N GLU A 372 -37.99 -8.82 -15.72
CA GLU A 372 -39.35 -8.26 -15.60
C GLU A 372 -39.47 -6.89 -16.28
N LEU A 373 -39.70 -6.90 -17.61
CA LEU A 373 -40.11 -5.75 -18.40
C LEU A 373 -41.62 -5.63 -18.40
#